data_c58cab285f46abec0cf50f6ea7dfe2f9
#
_entry.id   c58cab285f46abec0cf50f6ea7dfe2f9
#
_cell.length_a   1.000
_cell.length_b   1.000
_cell.length_c   1.000
_cell.angle_alpha   90.00
_cell.angle_beta   90.00
_cell.angle_gamma   90.00
#
_symmetry.space_group_name_H-M   'P 1'
#
loop_
_entity.id
_entity.type
_entity.pdbx_description
1 polymer ?
#
loop_
_entity_poly.entity_id
_entity_poly.type
_entity_poly.pdbx_seq_one_letter_code
_entity_poly.pdbx_strand_id
1 'polypeptide(L)'
;DGEMQVNFALDKDLRSATYPFSKLEGKDVNTLIFPNLSSANITYKTLLSMGLAENVGPVQMGLKKPIYVCEPEASVRDIMNIVTIAVIDAQINGKK
;
A
#
# COMPACT_ATOMS: atom_id res chain seq x y z
N ASP A 1 6.67 -13.11 0.75
CA ASP A 1 7.93 -13.64 1.23
C ASP A 1 8.65 -12.57 2.07
N GLY A 2 9.48 -12.96 2.95
CA GLY A 2 10.15 -12.10 3.91
C GLY A 2 10.35 -12.90 5.20
N GLU A 3 10.68 -12.29 6.29
CA GLU A 3 10.99 -10.86 6.40
C GLU A 3 12.29 -10.52 5.68
N MET A 4 12.42 -9.28 5.21
CA MET A 4 13.67 -8.80 4.62
C MET A 4 13.72 -7.27 4.72
N GLN A 5 14.91 -6.73 4.62
CA GLN A 5 15.09 -5.28 4.53
C GLN A 5 14.50 -4.77 3.21
N VAL A 6 13.99 -3.55 3.21
CA VAL A 6 13.30 -2.98 2.05
C VAL A 6 14.18 -2.88 0.81
N ASN A 7 15.48 -2.66 0.96
CA ASN A 7 16.41 -2.63 -0.16
C ASN A 7 16.50 -3.98 -0.89
N PHE A 8 16.44 -5.09 -0.18
CA PHE A 8 16.37 -6.42 -0.81
C PHE A 8 15.03 -6.64 -1.51
N ALA A 9 13.96 -6.13 -0.94
CA ALA A 9 12.64 -6.25 -1.55
C ALA A 9 12.55 -5.49 -2.89
N LEU A 10 13.13 -4.29 -2.95
CA LEU A 10 13.01 -3.40 -4.11
C LEU A 10 14.10 -3.60 -5.16
N ASP A 11 15.26 -4.14 -4.80
CA ASP A 11 16.36 -4.38 -5.72
C ASP A 11 16.44 -5.88 -6.07
N LYS A 12 15.97 -6.20 -7.25
CA LYS A 12 15.90 -7.58 -7.74
C LYS A 12 17.26 -8.24 -7.83
N ASP A 13 18.27 -7.52 -8.29
CA ASP A 13 19.63 -8.06 -8.46
C ASP A 13 20.29 -8.32 -7.12
N LEU A 14 20.14 -7.38 -6.18
CA LEU A 14 20.64 -7.54 -4.82
C LEU A 14 19.97 -8.73 -4.12
N ARG A 15 18.68 -8.88 -4.28
CA ARG A 15 17.92 -10.01 -3.73
C ARG A 15 18.38 -11.32 -4.34
N SER A 16 18.58 -11.40 -5.64
CA SER A 16 19.05 -12.60 -6.33
C SER A 16 20.42 -13.04 -5.85
N ALA A 17 21.31 -12.08 -5.63
CA ALA A 17 22.67 -12.36 -5.13
C ALA A 17 22.67 -12.88 -3.70
N THR A 18 21.76 -12.41 -2.85
CA THR A 18 21.74 -12.70 -1.41
C THR A 18 20.77 -13.84 -1.06
N TYR A 19 19.61 -13.84 -1.69
CA TYR A 19 18.51 -14.79 -1.43
C TYR A 19 18.08 -15.52 -2.71
N PRO A 20 18.94 -16.30 -3.36
CA PRO A 20 18.57 -16.95 -4.62
C PRO A 20 17.48 -18.01 -4.46
N PHE A 21 17.20 -18.44 -3.24
CA PHE A 21 16.17 -19.40 -2.88
C PHE A 21 14.79 -18.76 -2.64
N SER A 22 14.69 -17.43 -2.66
CA SER A 22 13.44 -16.72 -2.41
C SER A 22 12.40 -17.04 -3.51
N LYS A 23 11.13 -17.13 -3.13
CA LYS A 23 10.02 -17.26 -4.07
C LYS A 23 9.85 -16.03 -4.95
N LEU A 24 10.49 -14.93 -4.59
CA LEU A 24 10.49 -13.68 -5.35
C LEU A 24 11.62 -13.61 -6.38
N GLU A 25 12.43 -14.66 -6.48
CA GLU A 25 13.55 -14.70 -7.42
C GLU A 25 13.11 -14.38 -8.84
N GLY A 26 13.79 -13.43 -9.47
CA GLY A 26 13.50 -12.99 -10.82
C GLY A 26 12.22 -12.16 -10.98
N LYS A 27 11.54 -11.83 -9.88
CA LYS A 27 10.26 -11.10 -9.90
C LYS A 27 10.44 -9.68 -9.38
N ASP A 28 9.66 -8.76 -9.92
CA ASP A 28 9.53 -7.42 -9.38
C ASP A 28 8.47 -7.40 -8.28
N VAL A 29 8.79 -6.70 -7.19
CA VAL A 29 7.87 -6.54 -6.06
C VAL A 29 6.95 -5.35 -6.32
N ASN A 30 5.66 -5.54 -6.15
CA ASN A 30 4.66 -4.49 -6.34
C ASN A 30 3.84 -4.17 -5.08
N THR A 31 4.10 -4.87 -3.98
CA THR A 31 3.35 -4.69 -2.74
C THR A 31 4.32 -4.87 -1.57
N LEU A 32 4.30 -3.91 -0.65
CA LEU A 32 5.08 -3.96 0.58
C LEU A 32 4.16 -4.13 1.77
N ILE A 33 4.45 -5.12 2.60
CA ILE A 33 3.75 -5.35 3.87
C ILE A 33 4.65 -4.89 5.00
N PHE A 34 4.20 -3.90 5.74
CA PHE A 34 4.97 -3.31 6.83
C PHE A 34 4.67 -4.02 8.15
N PRO A 35 5.65 -4.07 9.06
CA PRO A 35 5.49 -4.79 10.33
C PRO A 35 4.53 -4.12 11.30
N ASN A 36 4.30 -2.82 11.14
CA ASN A 36 3.39 -2.05 11.99
C ASN A 36 2.93 -0.78 11.28
N LEU A 37 1.91 -0.15 11.85
CA LEU A 37 1.30 1.05 11.27
C LEU A 37 2.26 2.23 11.26
N SER A 38 3.09 2.38 12.29
CA SER A 38 4.03 3.52 12.37
C SER A 38 5.04 3.51 11.24
N SER A 39 5.64 2.35 10.93
CA SER A 39 6.59 2.24 9.82
C SER A 39 5.95 2.49 8.47
N ALA A 40 4.72 2.01 8.27
CA ALA A 40 3.96 2.26 7.05
C ALA A 40 3.64 3.75 6.89
N ASN A 41 3.17 4.40 7.95
CA ASN A 41 2.84 5.83 7.92
C ASN A 41 4.07 6.70 7.64
N ILE A 42 5.19 6.43 8.28
CA ILE A 42 6.43 7.18 8.05
C ILE A 42 6.86 7.04 6.59
N THR A 43 6.86 5.84 6.06
CA THR A 43 7.29 5.57 4.69
C THR A 43 6.37 6.27 3.68
N TYR A 44 5.07 6.10 3.82
CA TYR A 44 4.10 6.66 2.90
C TYR A 44 4.10 8.19 2.94
N LYS A 45 4.13 8.79 4.14
CA LYS A 45 4.19 10.26 4.28
C LYS A 45 5.50 10.83 3.73
N THR A 46 6.61 10.12 3.91
CA THR A 46 7.91 10.53 3.36
C THR A 46 7.87 10.54 1.84
N LEU A 47 7.37 9.49 1.21
CA LEU A 47 7.26 9.40 -0.25
C LEU A 47 6.39 10.50 -0.83
N LEU A 48 5.26 10.80 -0.18
CA LEU A 48 4.38 11.89 -0.60
C LEU A 48 5.07 13.24 -0.48
N SER A 49 5.74 13.49 0.65
CA SER A 49 6.41 14.77 0.92
C SER A 49 7.57 15.03 -0.05
N MET A 50 8.24 13.99 -0.51
CA MET A 50 9.31 14.08 -1.49
C MET A 50 8.81 14.14 -2.94
N GLY A 51 7.51 14.04 -3.17
CA GLY A 51 6.94 14.05 -4.51
C GLY A 51 7.20 12.79 -5.32
N LEU A 52 7.54 11.66 -4.67
CA LEU A 52 7.87 10.40 -5.34
C LEU A 52 6.66 9.51 -5.55
N ALA A 53 5.52 9.82 -4.95
CA ALA A 53 4.33 9.01 -5.01
C ALA A 53 3.07 9.87 -4.95
N GLU A 54 1.98 9.35 -5.49
CA GLU A 54 0.64 9.88 -5.29
C GLU A 54 -0.13 8.98 -4.33
N ASN A 55 -1.04 9.56 -3.58
CA ASN A 55 -1.84 8.83 -2.61
C ASN A 55 -3.21 8.47 -3.18
N VAL A 56 -3.59 7.21 -3.06
CA VAL A 56 -4.96 6.74 -3.26
C VAL A 56 -5.35 5.95 -2.02
N GLY A 57 -6.15 6.54 -1.18
CA GLY A 57 -6.51 5.92 0.08
C GLY A 57 -6.27 6.86 1.27
N PRO A 58 -6.24 6.34 2.51
CA PRO A 58 -6.13 4.92 2.87
C PRO A 58 -7.38 4.10 2.52
N VAL A 59 -7.17 2.81 2.29
CA VAL A 59 -8.24 1.85 2.04
C VAL A 59 -8.35 0.94 3.24
N GLN A 60 -9.49 0.99 3.94
CA GLN A 60 -9.75 0.13 5.09
C GLN A 60 -10.25 -1.23 4.60
N MET A 61 -9.52 -2.28 4.93
CA MET A 61 -9.84 -3.65 4.54
C MET A 61 -10.38 -4.45 5.72
N GLY A 62 -11.10 -5.53 5.42
CA GLY A 62 -11.57 -6.48 6.43
C GLY A 62 -12.87 -6.13 7.10
N LEU A 63 -13.56 -5.08 6.65
CA LEU A 63 -14.88 -4.69 7.17
C LEU A 63 -15.99 -5.29 6.30
N LYS A 64 -17.12 -5.58 6.93
CA LYS A 64 -18.30 -6.09 6.21
C LYS A 64 -18.95 -5.06 5.32
N LYS A 65 -18.85 -3.79 5.69
CA LYS A 65 -19.34 -2.65 4.93
C LYS A 65 -18.24 -1.60 4.80
N PRO A 66 -18.23 -0.81 3.71
CA PRO A 66 -17.19 0.18 3.52
C PRO A 66 -17.30 1.31 4.54
N ILE A 67 -16.22 1.53 5.28
CA ILE A 67 -16.03 2.66 6.17
C ILE A 67 -14.63 3.20 5.90
N TYR A 68 -14.54 4.46 5.55
CA TYR A 68 -13.29 5.11 5.21
C TYR A 68 -13.14 6.41 5.99
N VAL A 69 -11.90 6.71 6.37
CA VAL A 69 -11.57 7.90 7.16
C VAL A 69 -10.69 8.81 6.32
N CYS A 70 -11.10 10.08 6.20
CA CYS A 70 -10.28 11.11 5.57
C CYS A 70 -9.52 11.88 6.63
N GLU A 71 -8.27 12.24 6.34
CA GLU A 71 -7.51 13.14 7.19
C GLU A 71 -8.05 14.57 7.08
N PRO A 72 -7.91 15.41 8.13
CA PRO A 72 -8.41 16.79 8.07
C PRO A 72 -7.83 17.62 6.93
N GLU A 73 -6.58 17.35 6.55
CA GLU A 73 -5.86 18.02 5.46
C GLU A 73 -6.11 17.42 4.08
N ALA A 74 -7.04 16.47 3.96
CA ALA A 74 -7.34 15.83 2.69
C ALA A 74 -7.78 16.82 1.62
N SER A 75 -7.21 16.70 0.42
CA SER A 75 -7.61 17.48 -0.75
C SER A 75 -8.95 17.00 -1.30
N VAL A 76 -9.56 17.81 -2.18
CA VAL A 76 -10.77 17.40 -2.91
C VAL A 76 -10.52 16.11 -3.70
N ARG A 77 -9.34 15.98 -4.32
CA ARG A 77 -8.95 14.77 -5.04
C ARG A 77 -8.89 13.55 -4.13
N ASP A 78 -8.31 13.70 -2.93
CA ASP A 78 -8.24 12.62 -1.95
C ASP A 78 -9.63 12.15 -1.54
N ILE A 79 -10.53 13.08 -1.26
CA ILE A 79 -11.91 12.79 -0.88
C ILE A 79 -12.63 12.07 -2.03
N MET A 80 -12.49 12.54 -3.26
CA MET A 80 -13.10 11.90 -4.43
C MET A 80 -12.58 10.49 -4.66
N ASN A 81 -11.28 10.27 -4.50
CA ASN A 81 -10.69 8.95 -4.64
C ASN A 81 -11.23 7.99 -3.59
N ILE A 82 -11.33 8.42 -2.34
CA ILE A 82 -11.86 7.60 -1.24
C ILE A 82 -13.33 7.26 -1.47
N VAL A 83 -14.14 8.24 -1.87
CA VAL A 83 -15.56 8.03 -2.17
C VAL A 83 -15.73 7.05 -3.32
N THR A 84 -14.94 7.16 -4.37
CA THR A 84 -14.97 6.25 -5.52
C THR A 84 -14.65 4.82 -5.09
N ILE A 85 -13.61 4.63 -4.31
CA ILE A 85 -13.22 3.31 -3.78
C ILE A 85 -14.32 2.74 -2.88
N ALA A 86 -14.90 3.57 -2.01
CA ALA A 86 -15.97 3.15 -1.10
C ALA A 86 -17.21 2.67 -1.88
N VAL A 87 -17.58 3.36 -2.94
CA VAL A 87 -18.72 2.99 -3.80
C VAL A 87 -18.44 1.67 -4.52
N ILE A 88 -17.25 1.49 -5.07
CA ILE A 88 -16.85 0.25 -5.73
C ILE A 88 -16.87 -0.92 -4.75
N ASP A 89 -16.32 -0.71 -3.56
CA ASP A 89 -16.31 -1.72 -2.49
C ASP A 89 -17.74 -2.12 -2.11
N ALA A 90 -18.63 -1.15 -1.91
CA ALA A 90 -20.03 -1.40 -1.60
C ALA A 90 -20.72 -2.19 -2.71
N GLN A 91 -20.46 -1.87 -3.97
CA GLN A 91 -21.06 -2.57 -5.12
C GLN A 91 -20.55 -4.02 -5.20
N ILE A 92 -19.27 -4.25 -5.01
CA ILE A 92 -18.68 -5.58 -5.06
C ILE A 92 -19.16 -6.44 -3.89
N ASN A 93 -19.11 -5.92 -2.68
CA ASN A 93 -19.47 -6.66 -1.47
C ASN A 93 -20.97 -6.76 -1.26
N GLY A 94 -21.74 -5.82 -1.77
CA GLY A 94 -23.19 -5.85 -1.71
C GLY A 94 -23.84 -6.94 -2.59
N LYS A 95 -23.06 -7.56 -3.47
CA LYS A 95 -23.52 -8.67 -4.33
C LYS A 95 -23.28 -10.05 -3.74
N LYS A 96 -22.63 -10.11 -2.61
CA LYS A 96 -22.33 -11.37 -1.90
C LYS A 96 -23.48 -11.76 -0.89
#